data_943b2c0c345317c94157404de5052a9d
#
_entry.id   943b2c0c345317c94157404de5052a9d
#
_cell.length_a   1.000
_cell.length_b   1.000
_cell.length_c   1.000
_cell.angle_alpha   90.00
_cell.angle_beta   90.00
_cell.angle_gamma   90.00
#
_symmetry.space_group_name_H-M   'P 1'
#
loop_
_entity.id
_entity.type
_entity.pdbx_description
1 polymer ?
#
loop_
_entity_poly.entity_id
_entity_poly.type
_entity_poly.pdbx_seq_one_letter_code
_entity_poly.pdbx_strand_id
1 'polypeptide(L)'
;MPNVKLLLKEKVEKLGEIGEVVSVKPGYARNFLLPNDLAAIPTPGEIKRIQKKKELLEKLYQEEKNQAEEIAKKLSGVAQIEMNAEAGEAGKLFGRITAKDIVEKLNSKLGTDINKKSILLKKSIGELGEFDIKIKLHHEVTVEIKLVVKKTE
;
A
#
# COMPACT_ATOMS: atom_id res chain seq x y z
N MET A 1 24.46 -2.87 -34.87
CA MET A 1 23.38 -1.93 -35.14
C MET A 1 23.33 -0.86 -34.04
N PRO A 2 23.09 0.38 -34.39
CA PRO A 2 22.97 1.42 -33.35
C PRO A 2 21.73 1.23 -32.51
N ASN A 3 21.86 1.53 -31.23
CA ASN A 3 20.73 1.49 -30.32
C ASN A 3 19.68 2.56 -30.66
N VAL A 4 18.43 2.30 -30.29
CA VAL A 4 17.31 3.20 -30.49
C VAL A 4 16.98 3.89 -29.18
N LYS A 5 16.74 5.20 -29.24
CA LYS A 5 16.29 5.95 -28.07
C LYS A 5 14.77 5.91 -27.98
N LEU A 6 14.27 5.56 -26.80
CA LEU A 6 12.83 5.49 -26.53
C LEU A 6 12.51 6.20 -25.22
N LEU A 7 11.33 6.80 -25.16
CA LEU A 7 10.78 7.41 -23.97
C LEU A 7 9.92 6.39 -23.23
N LEU A 8 10.24 6.13 -21.97
CA LEU A 8 9.48 5.18 -21.16
C LEU A 8 8.13 5.78 -20.77
N LYS A 9 7.06 5.05 -21.08
CA LYS A 9 5.68 5.40 -20.72
C LYS A 9 5.30 4.81 -19.38
N GLU A 10 6.02 3.78 -18.94
CA GLU A 10 5.83 3.11 -17.66
C GLU A 10 7.20 2.70 -17.11
N LYS A 11 7.24 2.41 -15.83
CA LYS A 11 8.46 1.92 -15.19
C LYS A 11 8.83 0.54 -15.73
N VAL A 12 10.08 0.40 -16.15
CA VAL A 12 10.65 -0.90 -16.55
C VAL A 12 11.86 -1.15 -15.68
N GLU A 13 11.83 -2.22 -14.88
CA GLU A 13 12.84 -2.49 -13.84
C GLU A 13 14.29 -2.43 -14.31
N LYS A 14 14.57 -2.93 -15.50
CA LYS A 14 15.94 -2.99 -16.02
C LYS A 14 16.36 -1.76 -16.81
N LEU A 15 15.42 -0.85 -17.10
CA LEU A 15 15.68 0.31 -17.96
C LEU A 15 15.58 1.64 -17.25
N GLY A 16 14.59 1.84 -16.40
CA GLY A 16 14.42 3.10 -15.70
C GLY A 16 12.96 3.41 -15.35
N GLU A 17 12.74 4.66 -14.98
CA GLU A 17 11.44 5.15 -14.54
C GLU A 17 10.63 5.79 -15.69
N ILE A 18 9.35 6.04 -15.42
CA ILE A 18 8.48 6.74 -16.35
C ILE A 18 9.04 8.12 -16.70
N GLY A 19 9.03 8.45 -17.97
CA GLY A 19 9.52 9.75 -18.48
C GLY A 19 11.00 9.79 -18.80
N GLU A 20 11.74 8.72 -18.56
CA GLU A 20 13.16 8.65 -18.93
C GLU A 20 13.33 8.24 -20.38
N VAL A 21 14.33 8.83 -21.04
CA VAL A 21 14.75 8.44 -22.39
C VAL A 21 15.87 7.43 -22.25
N VAL A 22 15.66 6.22 -22.77
CA VAL A 22 16.62 5.12 -22.68
C VAL A 22 17.07 4.68 -24.06
N SER A 23 18.29 4.14 -24.13
CA SER A 23 18.86 3.61 -25.35
C SER A 23 18.81 2.07 -25.28
N VAL A 24 18.11 1.45 -26.22
CA VAL A 24 17.88 0.01 -26.24
C VAL A 24 18.17 -0.56 -27.62
N LYS A 25 18.41 -1.88 -27.66
CA LYS A 25 18.60 -2.58 -28.94
C LYS A 25 17.31 -2.53 -29.78
N PRO A 26 17.43 -2.37 -31.11
CA PRO A 26 16.25 -2.30 -31.99
C PRO A 26 15.30 -3.48 -31.87
N GLY A 27 15.82 -4.70 -31.68
CA GLY A 27 15.02 -5.90 -31.51
C GLY A 27 14.18 -5.86 -30.24
N TYR A 28 14.77 -5.42 -29.14
CA TYR A 28 14.08 -5.31 -27.86
C TYR A 28 12.98 -4.24 -27.93
N ALA A 29 13.27 -3.12 -28.54
CA ALA A 29 12.29 -2.05 -28.75
C ALA A 29 11.09 -2.53 -29.57
N ARG A 30 11.38 -3.19 -30.70
CA ARG A 30 10.35 -3.63 -31.65
C ARG A 30 9.52 -4.81 -31.14
N ASN A 31 10.15 -5.76 -30.43
CA ASN A 31 9.50 -6.98 -30.02
C ASN A 31 8.86 -6.94 -28.63
N PHE A 32 9.29 -6.04 -27.78
CA PHE A 32 8.83 -5.98 -26.40
C PHE A 32 8.28 -4.61 -26.00
N LEU A 33 9.09 -3.57 -26.07
CA LEU A 33 8.70 -2.25 -25.54
C LEU A 33 7.54 -1.60 -26.29
N LEU A 34 7.60 -1.56 -27.61
CA LEU A 34 6.57 -0.93 -28.43
C LEU A 34 5.25 -1.71 -28.47
N PRO A 35 5.28 -3.06 -28.69
CA PRO A 35 4.03 -3.83 -28.69
C PRO A 35 3.28 -3.83 -27.36
N ASN A 36 3.99 -3.75 -26.24
CA ASN A 36 3.40 -3.70 -24.91
C ASN A 36 3.08 -2.29 -24.44
N ASP A 37 3.27 -1.30 -25.29
CA ASP A 37 3.02 0.13 -24.98
C ASP A 37 3.78 0.64 -23.75
N LEU A 38 4.98 0.08 -23.52
CA LEU A 38 5.86 0.47 -22.39
C LEU A 38 6.73 1.68 -22.74
N ALA A 39 6.94 1.96 -24.01
CA ALA A 39 7.76 3.05 -24.49
C ALA A 39 7.22 3.62 -25.78
N ALA A 40 7.65 4.82 -26.11
CA ALA A 40 7.29 5.49 -27.35
C ALA A 40 8.49 6.25 -27.92
N ILE A 41 8.38 6.65 -29.19
CA ILE A 41 9.40 7.48 -29.83
C ILE A 41 9.41 8.85 -29.15
N PRO A 42 10.56 9.36 -28.72
CA PRO A 42 10.64 10.60 -27.95
C PRO A 42 10.43 11.85 -28.82
N THR A 43 9.18 12.10 -29.20
CA THR A 43 8.79 13.34 -29.86
C THR A 43 8.46 14.42 -28.82
N PRO A 44 8.53 15.71 -29.17
CA PRO A 44 8.19 16.78 -28.21
C PRO A 44 6.79 16.64 -27.61
N GLY A 45 5.81 16.21 -28.42
CA GLY A 45 4.45 15.97 -27.94
C GLY A 45 4.35 14.82 -26.97
N GLU A 46 5.05 13.71 -27.25
CA GLU A 46 5.08 12.54 -26.36
C GLU A 46 5.81 12.85 -25.05
N ILE A 47 6.90 13.58 -25.11
CA ILE A 47 7.65 14.00 -23.92
C ILE A 47 6.75 14.83 -23.01
N LYS A 48 6.03 15.81 -23.54
CA LYS A 48 5.10 16.61 -22.75
C LYS A 48 3.99 15.78 -22.12
N ARG A 49 3.41 14.86 -22.89
CA ARG A 49 2.34 13.99 -22.42
C ARG A 49 2.77 13.11 -21.27
N ILE A 50 3.96 12.50 -21.38
CA ILE A 50 4.51 11.63 -20.35
C ILE A 50 4.92 12.44 -19.12
N GLN A 51 5.48 13.63 -19.29
CA GLN A 51 5.80 14.50 -18.16
C GLN A 51 4.56 14.89 -17.37
N LYS A 52 3.44 15.22 -18.04
CA LYS A 52 2.18 15.51 -17.37
C LYS A 52 1.66 14.28 -16.61
N LYS A 53 1.75 13.12 -17.23
CA LYS A 53 1.35 11.86 -16.59
C LYS A 53 2.20 11.59 -15.33
N LYS A 54 3.50 11.81 -15.42
CA LYS A 54 4.44 11.65 -14.32
C LYS A 54 4.10 12.61 -13.17
N GLU A 55 3.87 13.88 -13.47
CA GLU A 55 3.49 14.88 -12.47
C GLU A 55 2.19 14.51 -11.78
N LEU A 56 1.19 14.05 -12.53
CA LEU A 56 -0.09 13.62 -11.99
C LEU A 56 0.09 12.41 -11.06
N LEU A 57 0.90 11.43 -11.46
CA LEU A 57 1.16 10.24 -10.65
C LEU A 57 1.92 10.61 -9.35
N GLU A 58 2.90 11.50 -9.43
CA GLU A 58 3.63 11.99 -8.26
C GLU A 58 2.70 12.73 -7.31
N LYS A 59 1.80 13.54 -7.84
CA LYS A 59 0.81 14.27 -7.04
C LYS A 59 -0.15 13.32 -6.34
N LEU A 60 -0.68 12.33 -7.05
CA LEU A 60 -1.56 11.31 -6.46
C LEU A 60 -0.83 10.51 -5.38
N TYR A 61 0.40 10.12 -5.64
CA TYR A 61 1.23 9.42 -4.67
C TYR A 61 1.42 10.25 -3.40
N GLN A 62 1.72 11.54 -3.56
CA GLN A 62 1.92 12.43 -2.43
C GLN A 62 0.61 12.64 -1.63
N GLU A 63 -0.53 12.75 -2.31
CA GLU A 63 -1.83 12.86 -1.66
C GLU A 63 -2.16 11.60 -0.85
N GLU A 64 -1.94 10.43 -1.44
CA GLU A 64 -2.14 9.14 -0.75
C GLU A 64 -1.23 9.03 0.48
N LYS A 65 0.03 9.43 0.33
CA LYS A 65 0.99 9.43 1.42
C LYS A 65 0.55 10.38 2.54
N ASN A 66 0.09 11.58 2.20
CA ASN A 66 -0.39 12.56 3.18
C ASN A 66 -1.61 12.03 3.95
N GLN A 67 -2.56 11.41 3.25
CA GLN A 67 -3.72 10.78 3.88
C GLN A 67 -3.30 9.65 4.82
N ALA A 68 -2.34 8.83 4.39
CA ALA A 68 -1.80 7.77 5.22
C ALA A 68 -1.11 8.31 6.47
N GLU A 69 -0.36 9.39 6.35
CA GLU A 69 0.30 10.05 7.48
C GLU A 69 -0.72 10.62 8.47
N GLU A 70 -1.83 11.19 8.00
CA GLU A 70 -2.90 11.69 8.87
C GLU A 70 -3.54 10.55 9.67
N ILE A 71 -3.82 9.43 9.00
CA ILE A 71 -4.34 8.23 9.67
C ILE A 71 -3.32 7.69 10.67
N ALA A 72 -2.04 7.68 10.30
CA ALA A 72 -0.97 7.25 11.20
C ALA A 72 -0.89 8.10 12.46
N LYS A 73 -1.08 9.41 12.34
CA LYS A 73 -1.12 10.32 13.48
C LYS A 73 -2.29 10.01 14.41
N LYS A 74 -3.46 9.73 13.85
CA LYS A 74 -4.64 9.32 14.63
C LYS A 74 -4.38 8.01 15.35
N LEU A 75 -3.75 7.04 14.68
CA LEU A 75 -3.41 5.75 15.28
C LEU A 75 -2.35 5.88 16.36
N SER A 76 -1.35 6.74 16.17
CA SER A 76 -0.30 6.93 17.18
C SER A 76 -0.83 7.63 18.43
N GLY A 77 -1.92 8.39 18.32
CA GLY A 77 -2.62 8.94 19.46
C GLY A 77 -3.39 7.89 20.27
N VAL A 78 -3.59 6.72 19.71
CA VAL A 78 -4.23 5.56 20.37
C VAL A 78 -3.16 4.53 20.64
N ALA A 79 -2.69 4.45 21.89
CA ALA A 79 -1.62 3.55 22.26
C ALA A 79 -2.01 2.07 22.13
N GLN A 80 -3.29 1.78 22.36
CA GLN A 80 -3.82 0.42 22.28
C GLN A 80 -5.29 0.42 21.94
N ILE A 81 -5.77 -0.67 21.37
CA ILE A 81 -7.17 -0.91 21.09
C ILE A 81 -7.64 -2.09 21.91
N GLU A 82 -8.76 -1.91 22.59
CA GLU A 82 -9.37 -2.97 23.38
C GLU A 82 -10.53 -3.59 22.59
N MET A 83 -10.54 -4.90 22.49
CA MET A 83 -11.63 -5.66 21.91
C MET A 83 -12.14 -6.68 22.91
N ASN A 84 -13.46 -6.78 23.00
CA ASN A 84 -14.09 -7.79 23.85
C ASN A 84 -14.49 -8.96 22.97
N ALA A 85 -14.25 -10.16 23.45
CA ALA A 85 -14.61 -11.38 22.76
C ALA A 85 -15.07 -12.44 23.76
N GLU A 86 -15.99 -13.28 23.34
CA GLU A 86 -16.45 -14.40 24.15
C GLU A 86 -15.35 -15.46 24.22
N ALA A 87 -14.99 -15.87 25.42
CA ALA A 87 -13.92 -16.83 25.63
C ALA A 87 -14.32 -17.90 26.67
N GLY A 88 -13.76 -19.10 26.49
CA GLY A 88 -13.91 -20.18 27.43
C GLY A 88 -12.97 -20.08 28.63
N GLU A 89 -13.04 -21.04 29.54
CA GLU A 89 -12.26 -21.07 30.78
C GLU A 89 -10.75 -21.08 30.54
N ALA A 90 -10.29 -21.66 29.43
CA ALA A 90 -8.86 -21.73 29.09
C ALA A 90 -8.32 -20.48 28.42
N GLY A 91 -9.11 -19.41 28.31
CA GLY A 91 -8.70 -18.19 27.63
C GLY A 91 -8.79 -18.25 26.12
N LYS A 92 -9.29 -19.33 25.57
CA LYS A 92 -9.51 -19.48 24.13
C LYS A 92 -10.83 -18.86 23.72
N LEU A 93 -10.81 -18.12 22.63
CA LEU A 93 -12.01 -17.49 22.10
C LEU A 93 -12.93 -18.52 21.44
N PHE A 94 -14.25 -18.33 21.58
CA PHE A 94 -15.22 -19.16 20.88
C PHE A 94 -15.22 -18.90 19.38
N GLY A 95 -14.87 -17.68 18.98
CA GLY A 95 -14.62 -17.32 17.60
C GLY A 95 -13.20 -16.80 17.44
N ARG A 96 -12.87 -16.33 16.25
CA ARG A 96 -11.55 -15.74 15.99
C ARG A 96 -11.69 -14.27 15.62
N ILE A 97 -10.72 -13.47 16.06
CA ILE A 97 -10.63 -12.08 15.65
C ILE A 97 -9.83 -12.00 14.36
N THR A 98 -10.45 -11.51 13.32
CA THR A 98 -9.84 -11.37 12.00
C THR A 98 -9.43 -9.93 11.74
N ALA A 99 -8.66 -9.70 10.67
CA ALA A 99 -8.28 -8.35 10.24
C ALA A 99 -9.51 -7.48 10.00
N LYS A 100 -10.61 -8.06 9.49
CA LYS A 100 -11.87 -7.36 9.27
C LYS A 100 -12.45 -6.80 10.57
N ASP A 101 -12.44 -7.59 11.62
CA ASP A 101 -12.95 -7.17 12.93
C ASP A 101 -12.14 -6.01 13.50
N ILE A 102 -10.82 -6.08 13.35
CA ILE A 102 -9.91 -5.03 13.80
C ILE A 102 -10.15 -3.74 13.01
N VAL A 103 -10.30 -3.84 11.70
CA VAL A 103 -10.58 -2.68 10.82
C VAL A 103 -11.90 -2.03 11.20
N GLU A 104 -12.95 -2.81 11.40
CA GLU A 104 -14.26 -2.29 11.80
C GLU A 104 -14.17 -1.53 13.12
N LYS A 105 -13.44 -2.07 14.08
CA LYS A 105 -13.25 -1.41 15.37
C LYS A 105 -12.47 -0.10 15.24
N LEU A 106 -11.38 -0.12 14.47
CA LEU A 106 -10.56 1.07 14.22
C LEU A 106 -11.33 2.16 13.51
N ASN A 107 -12.05 1.82 12.45
CA ASN A 107 -12.81 2.79 11.67
C ASN A 107 -13.94 3.39 12.50
N SER A 108 -14.60 2.58 13.32
CA SER A 108 -15.64 3.04 14.22
C SER A 108 -15.10 3.98 15.29
N LYS A 109 -13.93 3.66 15.86
CA LYS A 109 -13.33 4.45 16.94
C LYS A 109 -12.71 5.76 16.46
N LEU A 110 -12.04 5.73 15.31
CA LEU A 110 -11.26 6.86 14.79
C LEU A 110 -11.95 7.60 13.65
N GLY A 111 -13.04 7.08 13.12
CA GLY A 111 -13.70 7.67 11.96
C GLY A 111 -12.86 7.60 10.69
N THR A 112 -12.00 6.60 10.59
CA THR A 112 -11.12 6.39 9.43
C THR A 112 -11.69 5.35 8.48
N ASP A 113 -11.11 5.26 7.29
CA ASP A 113 -11.50 4.27 6.29
C ASP A 113 -10.29 3.38 5.96
N ILE A 114 -9.95 2.54 6.91
CA ILE A 114 -8.83 1.60 6.78
C ILE A 114 -9.32 0.31 6.13
N ASN A 115 -8.56 -0.21 5.18
CA ASN A 115 -8.88 -1.46 4.50
C ASN A 115 -8.28 -2.65 5.28
N LYS A 116 -8.99 -3.78 5.30
CA LYS A 116 -8.51 -5.02 5.93
C LYS A 116 -7.15 -5.49 5.39
N LYS A 117 -6.84 -5.18 4.13
CA LYS A 117 -5.55 -5.51 3.51
C LYS A 117 -4.39 -4.72 4.10
N SER A 118 -4.68 -3.59 4.74
CA SER A 118 -3.66 -2.76 5.40
C SER A 118 -3.15 -3.38 6.68
N ILE A 119 -3.90 -4.29 7.28
CA ILE A 119 -3.52 -4.95 8.52
C ILE A 119 -2.65 -6.17 8.23
N LEU A 120 -1.44 -6.15 8.78
CA LEU A 120 -0.48 -7.25 8.65
C LEU A 120 -0.68 -8.22 9.81
N LEU A 121 -1.62 -9.14 9.66
CA LEU A 121 -1.93 -10.15 10.66
C LEU A 121 -1.59 -11.53 10.09
N LYS A 122 -0.60 -12.19 10.69
CA LYS A 122 -0.14 -13.51 10.22
C LYS A 122 -1.18 -14.59 10.48
N LYS A 123 -1.88 -14.53 11.59
CA LYS A 123 -2.90 -15.49 11.98
C LYS A 123 -4.06 -14.77 12.66
N SER A 124 -5.27 -15.28 12.48
CA SER A 124 -6.41 -14.76 13.24
C SER A 124 -6.18 -15.01 14.73
N ILE A 125 -6.67 -14.08 15.56
CA ILE A 125 -6.49 -14.14 17.00
C ILE A 125 -7.55 -15.07 17.60
N GLY A 126 -7.10 -16.10 18.30
CA GLY A 126 -7.99 -17.08 18.93
C GLY A 126 -7.86 -17.16 20.43
N GLU A 127 -7.12 -16.26 21.07
CA GLU A 127 -6.88 -16.25 22.51
C GLU A 127 -6.97 -14.85 23.09
N LEU A 128 -7.23 -14.77 24.39
CA LEU A 128 -7.18 -13.51 25.13
C LEU A 128 -5.72 -13.07 25.32
N GLY A 129 -5.51 -11.77 25.40
CA GLY A 129 -4.20 -11.21 25.69
C GLY A 129 -3.87 -9.99 24.88
N GLU A 130 -2.60 -9.64 24.87
CA GLU A 130 -2.07 -8.48 24.13
C GLU A 130 -1.34 -8.94 22.89
N PHE A 131 -1.60 -8.27 21.78
CA PHE A 131 -1.02 -8.59 20.49
C PHE A 131 -0.56 -7.31 19.79
N ASP A 132 0.60 -7.36 19.17
CA ASP A 132 1.12 -6.25 18.38
C ASP A 132 0.64 -6.42 16.95
N ILE A 133 0.03 -5.36 16.41
CA ILE A 133 -0.52 -5.36 15.06
C ILE A 133 0.14 -4.25 14.26
N LYS A 134 0.63 -4.61 13.09
CA LYS A 134 1.19 -3.65 12.15
C LYS A 134 0.15 -3.29 11.10
N ILE A 135 -0.01 -2.00 10.88
CA ILE A 135 -0.93 -1.47 9.88
C ILE A 135 -0.11 -0.74 8.83
N LYS A 136 -0.12 -1.27 7.60
CA LYS A 136 0.57 -0.67 6.48
C LYS A 136 -0.40 0.20 5.72
N LEU A 137 -0.31 1.51 5.93
CA LEU A 137 -1.19 2.50 5.31
C LEU A 137 -0.70 2.92 3.93
N HIS A 138 0.61 2.90 3.74
CA HIS A 138 1.27 3.27 2.50
C HIS A 138 2.60 2.55 2.43
N HIS A 139 3.23 2.50 1.25
CA HIS A 139 4.56 1.87 1.11
C HIS A 139 5.60 2.45 2.08
N GLU A 140 5.48 3.73 2.38
CA GLU A 140 6.39 4.44 3.30
C GLU A 140 5.81 4.67 4.69
N VAL A 141 4.54 4.34 4.91
CA VAL A 141 3.85 4.60 6.19
C VAL A 141 3.34 3.29 6.77
N THR A 142 3.96 2.87 7.86
CA THR A 142 3.54 1.68 8.64
C THR A 142 3.42 2.09 10.10
N VAL A 143 2.33 1.69 10.74
CA VAL A 143 2.06 1.98 12.16
C VAL A 143 1.90 0.68 12.91
N GLU A 144 2.48 0.62 14.10
CA GLU A 144 2.32 -0.51 15.00
C GLU A 144 1.44 -0.10 16.18
N ILE A 145 0.38 -0.87 16.43
CA ILE A 145 -0.52 -0.64 17.55
C ILE A 145 -0.67 -1.92 18.36
N LYS A 146 -1.05 -1.76 19.61
CA LYS A 146 -1.28 -2.87 20.51
C LYS A 146 -2.76 -3.20 20.57
N LEU A 147 -3.09 -4.46 20.34
CA LEU A 147 -4.45 -4.95 20.47
C LEU A 147 -4.57 -5.72 21.78
N VAL A 148 -5.50 -5.31 22.62
CA VAL A 148 -5.81 -6.00 23.88
C VAL A 148 -7.15 -6.70 23.71
N VAL A 149 -7.15 -8.02 23.83
CA VAL A 149 -8.37 -8.83 23.75
C VAL A 149 -8.78 -9.22 25.16
N LYS A 150 -9.97 -8.78 25.55
CA LYS A 150 -10.54 -9.05 26.87
C LYS A 150 -11.76 -9.96 26.75
N LYS A 151 -12.03 -10.70 27.81
CA LYS A 151 -13.22 -11.54 27.87
C LYS A 151 -14.47 -10.66 28.01
N THR A 152 -15.49 -10.96 27.22
CA THR A 152 -16.80 -10.31 27.34
C THR A 152 -17.48 -10.84 28.61
N GLU A 153 -17.91 -9.91 29.44
CA GLU A 153 -18.68 -10.24 30.64
C GLU A 153 -20.16 -10.47 30.32
#